data_2b328fd9bb995b0cdb0d464f9fa3fc90
#
_entry.id   2b328fd9bb995b0cdb0d464f9fa3fc90
#
_cell.length_a   1.000
_cell.length_b   1.000
_cell.length_c   1.000
_cell.angle_alpha   90.00
_cell.angle_beta   90.00
_cell.angle_gamma   90.00
#
_symmetry.space_group_name_H-M   'P 1'
#
loop_
_entity.id
_entity.type
_entity.pdbx_description
1 polymer ?
#
loop_
_entity_poly.entity_id
_entity_poly.type
_entity_poly.pdbx_seq_one_letter_code
_entity_poly.pdbx_strand_id
1 'polypeptide(L)'
;MGVFWRKIRELSRMMQAEGFWTEPDDLLYLGRNEVRDALFDLVTGWGVGAKPIGPDYWPEEVERRRGIVDALKTARPAPALNTPPEIITEPFTRMLWGITTEQVQQWLGAGEAVEGGGLRGMAASPGVVEGLARVVTDADQLAEVQQGEILVATVTAPSWGPIFGKIKATVTDIGGMMSHAAIVCREYGLPAVTGTGSASTTIKTGQRLRVDGTKGTVQILDAEEPELQVTGPGAHSHSHV
;
A
#
# COMPACT_ATOMS: atom_id res chain seq x y z
N MET A 1 -11.29 -8.50 -19.75
CA MET A 1 -10.10 -7.63 -19.52
C MET A 1 -8.82 -8.15 -20.19
N GLY A 2 -8.51 -9.43 -20.18
CA GLY A 2 -7.25 -9.96 -20.74
C GLY A 2 -6.97 -9.67 -22.22
N VAL A 3 -8.00 -9.62 -23.08
CA VAL A 3 -7.83 -9.35 -24.52
C VAL A 3 -7.37 -7.92 -24.78
N PHE A 4 -7.97 -6.95 -24.08
CA PHE A 4 -7.61 -5.53 -24.21
C PHE A 4 -6.13 -5.29 -23.86
N TRP A 5 -5.70 -5.73 -22.67
CA TRP A 5 -4.30 -5.55 -22.25
C TRP A 5 -3.29 -6.26 -23.15
N ARG A 6 -3.63 -7.44 -23.67
CA ARG A 6 -2.78 -8.13 -24.65
C ARG A 6 -2.59 -7.30 -25.92
N LYS A 7 -3.66 -6.66 -26.42
CA LYS A 7 -3.58 -5.82 -27.62
C LYS A 7 -2.79 -4.52 -27.38
N ILE A 8 -2.92 -3.92 -26.21
CA ILE A 8 -2.10 -2.78 -25.82
C ILE A 8 -0.62 -3.15 -25.78
N ARG A 9 -0.27 -4.29 -25.21
CA ARG A 9 1.13 -4.76 -25.18
C ARG A 9 1.65 -5.17 -26.56
N GLU A 10 0.81 -5.72 -27.44
CA GLU A 10 1.19 -5.97 -28.83
C GLU A 10 1.53 -4.66 -29.55
N LEU A 11 0.68 -3.65 -29.43
CA LEU A 11 0.94 -2.31 -29.97
C LEU A 11 2.25 -1.73 -29.42
N SER A 12 2.44 -1.82 -28.12
CA SER A 12 3.65 -1.30 -27.48
C SER A 12 4.92 -1.97 -27.99
N ARG A 13 4.91 -3.29 -28.22
CA ARG A 13 6.05 -4.01 -28.80
C ARG A 13 6.34 -3.60 -30.24
N MET A 14 5.30 -3.33 -31.03
CA MET A 14 5.49 -2.82 -32.40
C MET A 14 6.19 -1.46 -32.37
N MET A 15 5.75 -0.56 -31.52
CA MET A 15 6.35 0.77 -31.40
C MET A 15 7.77 0.72 -30.78
N GLN A 16 8.01 -0.21 -29.86
CA GLN A 16 9.34 -0.50 -29.33
C GLN A 16 10.30 -0.94 -30.45
N ALA A 17 9.85 -1.83 -31.34
CA ALA A 17 10.65 -2.28 -32.48
C ALA A 17 11.02 -1.14 -33.44
N GLU A 18 10.22 -0.09 -33.50
CA GLU A 18 10.47 1.14 -34.27
C GLU A 18 11.24 2.22 -33.47
N GLY A 19 11.65 1.92 -32.23
CA GLY A 19 12.50 2.77 -31.42
C GLY A 19 11.79 3.85 -30.60
N PHE A 20 10.47 3.81 -30.46
CA PHE A 20 9.71 4.79 -29.67
C PHE A 20 10.02 4.71 -28.18
N TRP A 21 10.40 3.55 -27.66
CA TRP A 21 10.82 3.30 -26.29
C TRP A 21 11.61 2.00 -26.15
N THR A 22 12.12 1.72 -24.95
CA THR A 22 13.05 0.60 -24.71
C THR A 22 12.35 -0.65 -24.18
N GLU A 23 11.29 -0.52 -23.38
CA GLU A 23 10.60 -1.62 -22.72
C GLU A 23 9.15 -1.81 -23.22
N PRO A 24 8.62 -3.04 -23.26
CA PRO A 24 7.26 -3.30 -23.76
C PRO A 24 6.14 -2.60 -23.01
N ASP A 25 6.35 -2.27 -21.72
CA ASP A 25 5.34 -1.60 -20.89
C ASP A 25 5.50 -0.07 -20.85
N ASP A 26 6.47 0.50 -21.58
CA ASP A 26 6.75 1.94 -21.61
C ASP A 26 5.63 2.78 -22.20
N LEU A 27 4.79 2.21 -23.04
CA LEU A 27 3.57 2.85 -23.51
C LEU A 27 2.67 3.33 -22.36
N LEU A 28 2.74 2.69 -21.18
CA LEU A 28 1.95 3.04 -20.00
C LEU A 28 2.39 4.37 -19.35
N TYR A 29 3.55 4.89 -19.70
CA TYR A 29 3.99 6.22 -19.29
C TYR A 29 3.42 7.35 -20.14
N LEU A 30 2.73 7.03 -21.23
CA LEU A 30 2.10 8.00 -22.11
C LEU A 30 0.65 8.29 -21.70
N GLY A 31 0.26 9.54 -21.82
CA GLY A 31 -1.14 9.95 -21.69
C GLY A 31 -1.96 9.51 -22.92
N ARG A 32 -3.28 9.43 -22.76
CA ARG A 32 -4.21 8.95 -23.80
C ARG A 32 -4.03 9.65 -25.16
N ASN A 33 -3.84 10.97 -25.15
CA ASN A 33 -3.67 11.74 -26.39
C ASN A 33 -2.28 11.49 -26.99
N GLU A 34 -1.27 11.35 -26.18
CA GLU A 34 0.10 11.09 -26.60
C GLU A 34 0.25 9.72 -27.28
N VAL A 35 -0.45 8.68 -26.77
CA VAL A 35 -0.51 7.37 -27.45
C VAL A 35 -1.07 7.51 -28.86
N ARG A 36 -2.13 8.31 -29.02
CA ARG A 36 -2.72 8.58 -30.33
C ARG A 36 -1.73 9.30 -31.25
N ASP A 37 -1.06 10.32 -30.73
CA ASP A 37 -0.14 11.14 -31.52
C ASP A 37 1.13 10.34 -31.92
N ALA A 38 1.66 9.52 -31.02
CA ALA A 38 2.75 8.60 -31.30
C ALA A 38 2.36 7.54 -32.36
N LEU A 39 1.14 7.00 -32.26
CA LEU A 39 0.63 6.06 -33.27
C LEU A 39 0.43 6.74 -34.63
N PHE A 40 -0.07 7.98 -34.65
CA PHE A 40 -0.25 8.75 -35.87
C PHE A 40 1.09 9.02 -36.54
N ASP A 41 2.14 9.39 -35.81
CA ASP A 41 3.48 9.58 -36.30
C ASP A 41 4.05 8.30 -36.95
N LEU A 42 3.90 7.16 -36.28
CA LEU A 42 4.30 5.86 -36.80
C LEU A 42 3.61 5.54 -38.13
N VAL A 43 2.28 5.64 -38.18
CA VAL A 43 1.47 5.28 -39.35
C VAL A 43 1.73 6.24 -40.52
N THR A 44 1.89 7.54 -40.25
CA THR A 44 2.17 8.56 -41.24
C THR A 44 3.57 8.35 -41.83
N GLY A 45 4.56 8.07 -41.00
CA GLY A 45 5.90 7.73 -41.42
C GLY A 45 5.91 6.55 -42.43
N TRP A 46 5.20 5.46 -42.10
CA TRP A 46 5.05 4.32 -43.01
C TRP A 46 4.34 4.70 -44.33
N GLY A 47 3.25 5.47 -44.23
CA GLY A 47 2.43 5.83 -45.39
C GLY A 47 3.14 6.69 -46.41
N VAL A 48 4.10 7.50 -45.99
CA VAL A 48 4.86 8.43 -46.90
C VAL A 48 6.32 8.01 -47.09
N GLY A 49 6.77 6.91 -46.49
CA GLY A 49 8.14 6.45 -46.52
C GLY A 49 9.14 7.36 -45.80
N ALA A 50 8.64 8.16 -44.83
CA ALA A 50 9.46 9.00 -43.99
C ALA A 50 9.78 8.29 -42.65
N LYS A 51 10.89 8.66 -42.03
CA LYS A 51 11.24 8.20 -40.69
C LYS A 51 10.31 8.86 -39.68
N PRO A 52 9.68 8.12 -38.74
CA PRO A 52 8.89 8.73 -37.65
C PRO A 52 9.79 9.60 -36.76
N ILE A 53 9.22 10.62 -36.16
CA ILE A 53 9.89 11.54 -35.22
C ILE A 53 9.90 11.00 -33.80
N GLY A 54 8.92 10.14 -33.45
CA GLY A 54 8.75 9.58 -32.13
C GLY A 54 9.99 8.96 -31.49
N PRO A 55 10.82 8.20 -32.24
CA PRO A 55 12.07 7.63 -31.71
C PRO A 55 13.09 8.67 -31.21
N ASP A 56 13.03 9.89 -31.69
CA ASP A 56 13.94 10.96 -31.27
C ASP A 56 13.41 11.71 -30.02
N TYR A 57 12.14 11.52 -29.65
CA TYR A 57 11.47 12.24 -28.55
C TYR A 57 11.03 11.34 -27.37
N TRP A 58 10.33 10.24 -27.66
CA TRP A 58 9.67 9.45 -26.62
C TRP A 58 10.63 8.72 -25.66
N PRO A 59 11.78 8.20 -26.05
CA PRO A 59 12.66 7.49 -25.13
C PRO A 59 13.10 8.36 -23.94
N GLU A 60 13.47 9.62 -24.18
CA GLU A 60 13.86 10.56 -23.13
C GLU A 60 12.67 10.92 -22.23
N GLU A 61 11.51 11.18 -22.82
CA GLU A 61 10.31 11.54 -22.05
C GLU A 61 9.81 10.38 -21.20
N VAL A 62 9.84 9.15 -21.70
CA VAL A 62 9.48 7.95 -20.94
C VAL A 62 10.44 7.75 -19.76
N GLU A 63 11.74 7.89 -19.99
CA GLU A 63 12.73 7.75 -18.91
C GLU A 63 12.56 8.82 -17.84
N ARG A 64 12.32 10.07 -18.23
CA ARG A 64 11.99 11.15 -17.31
C ARG A 64 10.76 10.82 -16.45
N ARG A 65 9.67 10.31 -17.06
CA ARG A 65 8.44 9.92 -16.35
C ARG A 65 8.63 8.72 -15.45
N ARG A 66 9.42 7.73 -15.88
CA ARG A 66 9.81 6.58 -15.07
C ARG A 66 10.52 7.05 -13.80
N GLY A 67 11.48 7.95 -13.91
CA GLY A 67 12.17 8.53 -12.76
C GLY A 67 11.23 9.25 -11.79
N ILE A 68 10.23 9.99 -12.30
CA ILE A 68 9.19 10.61 -11.47
C ILE A 68 8.36 9.56 -10.73
N VAL A 69 7.87 8.53 -11.43
CA VAL A 69 7.08 7.45 -10.81
C VAL A 69 7.88 6.73 -9.76
N ASP A 70 9.15 6.42 -10.01
CA ASP A 70 10.01 5.73 -9.06
C ASP A 70 10.31 6.59 -7.81
N ALA A 71 10.52 7.89 -7.99
CA ALA A 71 10.63 8.82 -6.86
C ALA A 71 9.32 8.89 -6.04
N LEU A 72 8.17 8.88 -6.71
CA LEU A 72 6.86 8.90 -6.04
C LEU A 72 6.52 7.61 -5.30
N LYS A 73 7.07 6.46 -5.69
CA LYS A 73 6.88 5.19 -4.95
C LYS A 73 7.42 5.27 -3.52
N THR A 74 8.44 6.08 -3.29
CA THR A 74 9.03 6.30 -1.96
C THR A 74 8.42 7.49 -1.22
N ALA A 75 7.73 8.37 -1.93
CA ALA A 75 7.10 9.56 -1.36
C ALA A 75 5.80 9.18 -0.62
N ARG A 76 5.65 9.71 0.57
CA ARG A 76 4.42 9.61 1.34
C ARG A 76 3.74 10.96 1.35
N PRO A 77 2.62 11.14 0.64
CA PRO A 77 1.86 12.36 0.72
C PRO A 77 1.33 12.55 2.15
N ALA A 78 1.17 13.80 2.56
CA ALA A 78 0.46 14.10 3.80
C ALA A 78 -0.96 13.49 3.75
N PRO A 79 -1.48 13.03 4.89
CA PRO A 79 -2.80 12.38 4.94
C PRO A 79 -3.94 13.30 4.50
N ALA A 80 -3.74 14.63 4.53
CA ALA A 80 -4.68 15.62 4.02
C ALA A 80 -3.93 16.79 3.37
N LEU A 81 -4.51 17.37 2.30
CA LEU A 81 -3.95 18.53 1.59
C LEU A 81 -4.14 19.84 2.36
N ASN A 82 -5.16 19.90 3.22
CA ASN A 82 -5.48 21.04 4.10
C ASN A 82 -5.71 20.52 5.52
N THR A 83 -5.89 21.42 6.48
CA THR A 83 -6.31 21.06 7.82
C THR A 83 -7.64 20.32 7.75
N PRO A 84 -7.70 19.04 8.15
CA PRO A 84 -8.95 18.30 8.12
C PRO A 84 -9.92 18.86 9.17
N PRO A 85 -11.25 18.66 8.99
CA PRO A 85 -12.22 19.09 9.96
C PRO A 85 -12.03 18.34 11.29
N GLU A 86 -12.29 19.00 12.41
CA GLU A 86 -12.15 18.42 13.75
C GLU A 86 -13.07 17.20 13.97
N ILE A 87 -14.23 17.19 13.30
CA ILE A 87 -15.21 16.13 13.39
C ILE A 87 -15.64 15.68 12.01
N ILE A 88 -15.52 14.36 11.76
CA ILE A 88 -15.97 13.74 10.53
C ILE A 88 -17.41 13.26 10.70
N THR A 89 -18.36 13.98 10.14
CA THR A 89 -19.79 13.66 10.20
C THR A 89 -20.34 12.99 8.96
N GLU A 90 -19.62 13.08 7.83
CA GLU A 90 -20.07 12.59 6.54
C GLU A 90 -20.08 11.05 6.52
N PRO A 91 -21.29 10.40 6.33
CA PRO A 91 -21.41 8.95 6.46
C PRO A 91 -20.61 8.15 5.42
N PHE A 92 -20.53 8.62 4.18
CA PHE A 92 -19.81 7.91 3.11
C PHE A 92 -18.30 7.92 3.34
N THR A 93 -17.76 9.03 3.82
CA THR A 93 -16.35 9.14 4.21
C THR A 93 -16.00 8.10 5.27
N ARG A 94 -16.85 7.92 6.28
CA ARG A 94 -16.66 6.92 7.33
C ARG A 94 -16.85 5.48 6.83
N MET A 95 -17.89 5.22 6.05
CA MET A 95 -18.26 3.86 5.62
C MET A 95 -17.37 3.31 4.51
N LEU A 96 -17.03 4.13 3.50
CA LEU A 96 -16.26 3.71 2.34
C LEU A 96 -14.75 3.81 2.59
N TRP A 97 -14.30 4.94 3.11
CA TRP A 97 -12.88 5.23 3.26
C TRP A 97 -12.33 4.87 4.63
N GLY A 98 -13.19 4.70 5.63
CA GLY A 98 -12.78 4.44 7.01
C GLY A 98 -12.19 5.65 7.73
N ILE A 99 -12.38 6.86 7.18
CA ILE A 99 -11.89 8.09 7.80
C ILE A 99 -12.86 8.50 8.90
N THR A 100 -12.45 8.33 10.16
CA THR A 100 -13.19 8.72 11.34
C THR A 100 -12.55 9.93 12.03
N THR A 101 -13.27 10.54 12.96
CA THR A 101 -12.74 11.65 13.77
C THR A 101 -11.49 11.22 14.53
N GLU A 102 -11.52 10.02 15.14
CA GLU A 102 -10.41 9.44 15.90
C GLU A 102 -9.18 9.24 15.01
N GLN A 103 -9.40 8.79 13.78
CA GLN A 103 -8.32 8.62 12.80
C GLN A 103 -7.67 9.94 12.43
N VAL A 104 -8.48 10.97 12.18
CA VAL A 104 -7.99 12.31 11.88
C VAL A 104 -7.19 12.87 13.05
N GLN A 105 -7.67 12.70 14.28
CA GLN A 105 -6.95 13.11 15.48
C GLN A 105 -5.62 12.37 15.63
N GLN A 106 -5.57 11.09 15.31
CA GLN A 106 -4.34 10.31 15.31
C GLN A 106 -3.34 10.83 14.27
N TRP A 107 -3.79 11.16 13.06
CA TRP A 107 -2.93 11.75 12.01
C TRP A 107 -2.38 13.11 12.40
N LEU A 108 -3.14 13.89 13.17
CA LEU A 108 -2.71 15.20 13.68
C LEU A 108 -1.84 15.10 14.96
N GLY A 109 -1.57 13.89 15.44
CA GLY A 109 -0.80 13.67 16.66
C GLY A 109 -1.58 13.96 17.97
N ALA A 110 -2.89 14.17 17.88
CA ALA A 110 -3.78 14.45 19.02
C ALA A 110 -4.54 13.19 19.50
N GLY A 111 -4.38 12.04 18.84
CA GLY A 111 -5.05 10.79 19.18
C GLY A 111 -4.44 10.11 20.41
N GLU A 112 -5.27 9.41 21.19
CA GLU A 112 -4.80 8.54 22.26
C GLU A 112 -3.91 7.43 21.70
N ALA A 113 -2.71 7.27 22.26
CA ALA A 113 -1.85 6.14 21.96
C ALA A 113 -2.55 4.83 22.35
N VAL A 114 -2.48 3.83 21.50
CA VAL A 114 -2.94 2.48 21.87
C VAL A 114 -1.98 1.93 22.91
N GLU A 115 -2.51 1.45 24.06
CA GLU A 115 -1.70 0.79 25.07
C GLU A 115 -0.82 -0.29 24.45
N GLY A 116 0.49 -0.26 24.74
CA GLY A 116 1.45 -1.22 24.21
C GLY A 116 1.98 -0.92 22.80
N GLY A 117 1.87 0.34 22.31
CA GLY A 117 2.48 0.72 21.00
C GLY A 117 1.76 0.16 19.77
N GLY A 118 0.47 -0.15 19.89
CA GLY A 118 -0.34 -0.72 18.83
C GLY A 118 -0.92 0.29 17.85
N LEU A 119 -1.59 -0.22 16.82
CA LEU A 119 -2.33 0.55 15.83
C LEU A 119 -3.84 0.45 16.09
N ARG A 120 -4.55 1.51 15.76
CA ARG A 120 -6.01 1.55 15.79
C ARG A 120 -6.56 1.74 14.39
N GLY A 121 -7.65 1.06 14.10
CA GLY A 121 -8.41 1.19 12.86
C GLY A 121 -9.90 0.95 13.13
N MET A 122 -10.65 0.71 12.09
CA MET A 122 -12.06 0.36 12.15
C MET A 122 -12.23 -1.14 12.45
N ALA A 123 -13.08 -1.48 13.39
CA ALA A 123 -13.52 -2.85 13.70
C ALA A 123 -14.35 -3.39 12.52
N ALA A 124 -13.69 -3.97 11.53
CA ALA A 124 -14.31 -4.32 10.25
C ALA A 124 -14.94 -5.72 10.24
N SER A 125 -14.35 -6.68 10.94
CA SER A 125 -14.87 -8.02 11.13
C SER A 125 -14.48 -8.54 12.51
N PRO A 126 -15.41 -9.08 13.33
CA PRO A 126 -15.16 -9.42 14.72
C PRO A 126 -14.23 -10.62 14.89
N GLY A 127 -13.64 -10.72 16.07
CA GLY A 127 -12.77 -11.81 16.50
C GLY A 127 -11.39 -11.33 16.93
N VAL A 128 -10.66 -12.20 17.62
CA VAL A 128 -9.30 -11.95 18.11
C VAL A 128 -8.40 -13.10 17.68
N VAL A 129 -7.26 -12.78 17.09
CA VAL A 129 -6.31 -13.79 16.64
C VAL A 129 -4.87 -13.29 16.76
N GLU A 130 -3.96 -14.22 16.98
CA GLU A 130 -2.52 -13.99 16.95
C GLU A 130 -1.88 -14.77 15.79
N GLY A 131 -0.88 -14.16 15.16
CA GLY A 131 -0.14 -14.78 14.06
C GLY A 131 1.01 -13.91 13.57
N LEU A 132 1.77 -14.45 12.62
CA LEU A 132 2.85 -13.72 11.98
C LEU A 132 2.31 -12.80 10.89
N ALA A 133 2.84 -11.60 10.81
CA ALA A 133 2.51 -10.63 9.78
C ALA A 133 3.12 -11.02 8.43
N ARG A 134 2.35 -10.86 7.37
CA ARG A 134 2.82 -10.81 5.99
C ARG A 134 2.40 -9.47 5.40
N VAL A 135 3.39 -8.58 5.21
CA VAL A 135 3.16 -7.29 4.57
C VAL A 135 3.21 -7.48 3.06
N VAL A 136 2.13 -7.07 2.39
CA VAL A 136 1.95 -7.17 0.94
C VAL A 136 1.66 -5.79 0.39
N THR A 137 2.57 -5.25 -0.38
CA THR A 137 2.44 -3.93 -1.03
C THR A 137 2.11 -4.04 -2.51
N ASP A 138 2.39 -5.20 -3.12
CA ASP A 138 2.12 -5.48 -4.53
C ASP A 138 1.42 -6.84 -4.70
N ALA A 139 0.61 -6.96 -5.75
CA ALA A 139 -0.12 -8.19 -6.06
C ALA A 139 0.81 -9.40 -6.34
N ASP A 140 2.00 -9.16 -6.84
CA ASP A 140 2.98 -10.22 -7.15
C ASP A 140 3.48 -10.91 -5.86
N GLN A 141 3.48 -10.23 -4.72
CA GLN A 141 3.86 -10.76 -3.42
C GLN A 141 2.79 -11.68 -2.79
N LEU A 142 1.58 -11.73 -3.36
CA LEU A 142 0.51 -12.60 -2.86
C LEU A 142 0.89 -14.09 -2.87
N ALA A 143 1.77 -14.49 -3.79
CA ALA A 143 2.27 -15.87 -3.85
C ALA A 143 3.09 -16.27 -2.61
N GLU A 144 3.69 -15.31 -1.93
CA GLU A 144 4.52 -15.52 -0.73
C GLU A 144 3.70 -15.72 0.54
N VAL A 145 2.40 -15.39 0.54
CA VAL A 145 1.53 -15.52 1.72
C VAL A 145 1.34 -16.98 2.08
N GLN A 146 1.66 -17.30 3.32
CA GLN A 146 1.61 -18.66 3.85
C GLN A 146 0.33 -18.91 4.67
N GLN A 147 0.06 -20.19 4.89
CA GLN A 147 -1.08 -20.61 5.69
C GLN A 147 -0.95 -20.12 7.13
N GLY A 148 -1.98 -19.42 7.61
CA GLY A 148 -2.07 -18.99 9.00
C GLY A 148 -1.38 -17.66 9.30
N GLU A 149 -0.88 -16.94 8.30
CA GLU A 149 -0.36 -15.59 8.45
C GLU A 149 -1.47 -14.54 8.58
N ILE A 150 -1.12 -13.36 9.07
CA ILE A 150 -1.96 -12.17 9.10
C ILE A 150 -1.56 -11.29 7.93
N LEU A 151 -2.49 -11.04 7.03
CA LEU A 151 -2.28 -10.16 5.88
C LEU A 151 -2.26 -8.70 6.33
N VAL A 152 -1.18 -7.99 6.03
CA VAL A 152 -1.05 -6.54 6.23
C VAL A 152 -0.84 -5.89 4.87
N ALA A 153 -1.70 -4.94 4.49
CA ALA A 153 -1.64 -4.31 3.18
C ALA A 153 -2.15 -2.86 3.22
N THR A 154 -1.76 -2.06 2.23
CA THR A 154 -2.36 -0.73 2.08
C THR A 154 -3.85 -0.83 1.77
N VAL A 155 -4.22 -1.70 0.83
CA VAL A 155 -5.61 -1.95 0.41
C VAL A 155 -5.67 -3.34 -0.21
N THR A 156 -6.83 -3.99 -0.20
CA THR A 156 -7.05 -5.25 -0.92
C THR A 156 -7.91 -5.05 -2.16
N ALA A 157 -7.74 -5.91 -3.16
CA ALA A 157 -8.52 -5.89 -4.38
C ALA A 157 -9.28 -7.22 -4.58
N PRO A 158 -10.36 -7.26 -5.39
CA PRO A 158 -11.12 -8.48 -5.65
C PRO A 158 -10.30 -9.64 -6.20
N SER A 159 -9.22 -9.35 -6.92
CA SER A 159 -8.26 -10.36 -7.42
C SER A 159 -7.51 -11.11 -6.31
N TRP A 160 -7.53 -10.59 -5.06
CA TRP A 160 -6.90 -11.21 -3.88
C TRP A 160 -7.79 -12.27 -3.20
N GLY A 161 -9.01 -12.50 -3.72
CA GLY A 161 -9.96 -13.46 -3.14
C GLY A 161 -9.37 -14.80 -2.68
N PRO A 162 -8.54 -15.49 -3.48
CA PRO A 162 -7.99 -16.80 -3.09
C PRO A 162 -7.12 -16.80 -1.83
N ILE A 163 -6.57 -15.65 -1.44
CA ILE A 163 -5.69 -15.57 -0.29
C ILE A 163 -6.43 -15.61 1.05
N PHE A 164 -7.70 -15.16 1.06
CA PHE A 164 -8.51 -15.13 2.28
C PHE A 164 -8.78 -16.53 2.87
N GLY A 165 -8.68 -17.57 2.06
CA GLY A 165 -8.74 -18.96 2.55
C GLY A 165 -7.46 -19.44 3.25
N LYS A 166 -6.36 -18.70 3.18
CA LYS A 166 -5.07 -19.06 3.78
C LYS A 166 -4.75 -18.30 5.05
N ILE A 167 -5.21 -17.04 5.15
CA ILE A 167 -4.85 -16.13 6.24
C ILE A 167 -5.73 -16.31 7.47
N LYS A 168 -5.29 -15.79 8.62
CA LYS A 168 -6.04 -15.78 9.87
C LYS A 168 -6.75 -14.46 10.15
N ALA A 169 -6.22 -13.35 9.66
CA ALA A 169 -6.78 -12.01 9.83
C ALA A 169 -6.27 -11.09 8.74
N THR A 170 -6.91 -9.92 8.62
CA THR A 170 -6.48 -8.86 7.69
C THR A 170 -6.39 -7.52 8.41
N VAL A 171 -5.32 -6.79 8.11
CA VAL A 171 -5.09 -5.40 8.54
C VAL A 171 -4.84 -4.56 7.29
N THR A 172 -5.56 -3.44 7.14
CA THR A 172 -5.36 -2.53 6.01
C THR A 172 -5.23 -1.07 6.44
N ASP A 173 -4.40 -0.32 5.71
CA ASP A 173 -4.23 1.12 5.95
C ASP A 173 -5.47 1.90 5.53
N ILE A 174 -6.06 1.53 4.41
CA ILE A 174 -7.22 2.18 3.81
C ILE A 174 -8.41 1.22 3.82
N GLY A 175 -9.58 1.75 4.15
CA GLY A 175 -10.84 1.04 4.04
C GLY A 175 -11.74 1.21 5.25
N GLY A 176 -13.03 1.30 4.99
CA GLY A 176 -14.10 1.34 6.00
C GLY A 176 -14.86 0.02 6.08
N MET A 177 -16.01 0.06 6.75
CA MET A 177 -16.90 -1.09 6.97
C MET A 177 -17.39 -1.75 5.66
N MET A 178 -17.39 -1.01 4.55
CA MET A 178 -17.82 -1.46 3.23
C MET A 178 -16.64 -1.69 2.26
N SER A 179 -15.42 -1.66 2.75
CA SER A 179 -14.24 -1.98 1.93
C SER A 179 -14.22 -3.46 1.54
N HIS A 180 -13.53 -3.79 0.46
CA HIS A 180 -13.38 -5.17 0.00
C HIS A 180 -12.85 -6.09 1.13
N ALA A 181 -11.81 -5.67 1.84
CA ALA A 181 -11.27 -6.44 2.99
C ALA A 181 -12.34 -6.70 4.04
N ALA A 182 -13.11 -5.68 4.44
CA ALA A 182 -14.14 -5.79 5.46
C ALA A 182 -15.26 -6.77 5.06
N ILE A 183 -15.73 -6.70 3.81
CA ILE A 183 -16.79 -7.56 3.28
C ILE A 183 -16.31 -9.02 3.25
N VAL A 184 -15.16 -9.27 2.60
CA VAL A 184 -14.65 -10.62 2.44
C VAL A 184 -14.29 -11.25 3.78
N CYS A 185 -13.67 -10.50 4.70
CA CYS A 185 -13.35 -11.04 6.02
C CYS A 185 -14.60 -11.45 6.80
N ARG A 186 -15.71 -10.70 6.71
CA ARG A 186 -16.98 -11.11 7.34
C ARG A 186 -17.55 -12.38 6.73
N GLU A 187 -17.45 -12.55 5.40
CA GLU A 187 -17.89 -13.76 4.72
C GLU A 187 -17.09 -15.00 5.10
N TYR A 188 -15.77 -14.84 5.30
CA TYR A 188 -14.87 -15.92 5.70
C TYR A 188 -14.76 -16.10 7.22
N GLY A 189 -15.41 -15.26 8.03
CA GLY A 189 -15.30 -15.31 9.50
C GLY A 189 -13.91 -14.94 10.02
N LEU A 190 -13.15 -14.14 9.28
CA LEU A 190 -11.80 -13.71 9.64
C LEU A 190 -11.85 -12.38 10.38
N PRO A 191 -11.12 -12.20 11.50
CA PRO A 191 -10.96 -10.90 12.14
C PRO A 191 -10.32 -9.91 11.19
N ALA A 192 -10.81 -8.65 11.19
CA ALA A 192 -10.26 -7.60 10.35
C ALA A 192 -10.28 -6.23 11.02
N VAL A 193 -9.16 -5.53 10.86
CA VAL A 193 -9.01 -4.11 11.21
C VAL A 193 -8.64 -3.35 9.95
N THR A 194 -9.47 -2.39 9.55
CA THR A 194 -9.26 -1.59 8.35
C THR A 194 -9.08 -0.12 8.69
N GLY A 195 -8.51 0.66 7.78
CA GLY A 195 -8.34 2.09 8.00
C GLY A 195 -7.32 2.45 9.08
N THR A 196 -6.25 1.68 9.27
CA THR A 196 -5.21 1.97 10.26
C THR A 196 -4.30 3.15 9.87
N GLY A 197 -4.30 3.53 8.60
CA GLY A 197 -3.50 4.63 8.07
C GLY A 197 -2.01 4.32 7.85
N SER A 198 -1.42 3.39 8.61
CA SER A 198 0.02 3.17 8.59
C SER A 198 0.49 1.74 8.87
N ALA A 199 -0.41 0.77 8.95
CA ALA A 199 -0.03 -0.60 9.30
C ALA A 199 1.00 -1.20 8.35
N SER A 200 0.81 -1.02 7.02
CA SER A 200 1.71 -1.57 5.99
C SER A 200 3.14 -1.00 6.08
N THR A 201 3.32 0.09 6.78
CA THR A 201 4.59 0.79 6.91
C THR A 201 5.22 0.67 8.30
N THR A 202 4.39 0.44 9.31
CA THR A 202 4.82 0.28 10.71
C THR A 202 5.16 -1.18 11.01
N ILE A 203 4.35 -2.10 10.48
CA ILE A 203 4.51 -3.53 10.69
C ILE A 203 5.50 -4.09 9.65
N LYS A 204 6.36 -5.00 10.08
CA LYS A 204 7.27 -5.73 9.21
C LYS A 204 6.84 -7.19 9.07
N THR A 205 7.06 -7.77 7.89
CA THR A 205 6.85 -9.21 7.67
C THR A 205 7.64 -10.03 8.69
N GLY A 206 6.98 -11.03 9.28
CA GLY A 206 7.55 -11.89 10.30
C GLY A 206 7.29 -11.45 11.75
N GLN A 207 6.84 -10.21 11.99
CA GLN A 207 6.47 -9.78 13.34
C GLN A 207 5.21 -10.49 13.83
N ARG A 208 5.17 -10.81 15.12
CA ARG A 208 3.99 -11.40 15.75
C ARG A 208 2.98 -10.32 16.10
N LEU A 209 1.76 -10.48 15.63
CA LEU A 209 0.66 -9.54 15.85
C LEU A 209 -0.46 -10.19 16.62
N ARG A 210 -1.16 -9.38 17.40
CA ARG A 210 -2.50 -9.64 17.90
C ARG A 210 -3.48 -8.68 17.25
N VAL A 211 -4.44 -9.23 16.51
CA VAL A 211 -5.48 -8.47 15.82
C VAL A 211 -6.79 -8.68 16.56
N ASP A 212 -7.37 -7.59 17.08
CA ASP A 212 -8.69 -7.57 17.67
C ASP A 212 -9.66 -6.83 16.74
N GLY A 213 -10.29 -7.59 15.87
CA GLY A 213 -11.27 -7.08 14.90
C GLY A 213 -12.59 -6.64 15.55
N THR A 214 -12.82 -6.96 16.83
CA THR A 214 -13.99 -6.50 17.60
C THR A 214 -13.77 -5.08 18.12
N LYS A 215 -12.54 -4.79 18.57
CA LYS A 215 -12.16 -3.47 19.11
C LYS A 215 -11.52 -2.55 18.06
N GLY A 216 -11.12 -3.08 16.92
CA GLY A 216 -10.39 -2.34 15.88
C GLY A 216 -8.95 -2.01 16.27
N THR A 217 -8.27 -2.91 17.00
CA THR A 217 -6.89 -2.69 17.44
C THR A 217 -5.95 -3.77 16.95
N VAL A 218 -4.70 -3.38 16.69
CA VAL A 218 -3.60 -4.27 16.29
C VAL A 218 -2.42 -3.99 17.23
N GLN A 219 -1.92 -5.02 17.89
CA GLN A 219 -0.76 -4.95 18.78
C GLN A 219 0.41 -5.70 18.14
N ILE A 220 1.60 -5.13 18.20
CA ILE A 220 2.86 -5.78 17.81
C ILE A 220 3.43 -6.43 19.06
N LEU A 221 3.50 -7.76 19.09
CA LEU A 221 3.90 -8.51 20.28
C LEU A 221 5.42 -8.68 20.42
N ASP A 222 6.16 -8.53 19.32
CA ASP A 222 7.63 -8.61 19.28
C ASP A 222 8.31 -7.24 19.41
N ALA A 223 7.65 -6.25 19.99
CA ALA A 223 8.32 -5.01 20.31
C ALA A 223 9.35 -5.31 21.40
N GLU A 224 10.65 -5.26 21.06
CA GLU A 224 11.72 -5.22 22.04
C GLU A 224 11.41 -4.08 23.02
N GLU A 225 11.17 -4.42 24.29
CA GLU A 225 11.20 -3.41 25.35
C GLU A 225 12.59 -2.77 25.29
N PRO A 226 12.70 -1.41 25.24
CA PRO A 226 14.00 -0.78 25.31
C PRO A 226 14.62 -1.21 26.64
N GLU A 227 15.72 -1.98 26.60
CA GLU A 227 16.54 -2.28 27.78
C GLU A 227 16.87 -0.96 28.44
N LEU A 228 16.23 -0.68 29.58
CA LEU A 228 16.64 0.35 30.50
C LEU A 228 18.03 -0.03 30.99
N GLN A 229 19.06 0.53 30.32
CA GLN A 229 20.41 0.49 30.86
C GLN A 229 20.39 1.26 32.19
N VAL A 230 20.21 0.53 33.26
CA VAL A 230 20.46 1.03 34.62
C VAL A 230 21.98 1.21 34.74
N THR A 231 22.47 2.40 34.44
CA THR A 231 23.81 2.80 34.80
C THR A 231 23.81 2.97 36.33
N GLY A 232 24.27 1.93 37.03
CA GLY A 232 24.54 2.01 38.47
C GLY A 232 25.62 3.02 38.75
N PRO A 233 25.57 3.80 39.86
CA PRO A 233 26.57 4.75 40.23
C PRO A 233 27.86 4.02 40.65
N GLY A 234 28.95 4.40 40.02
CA GLY A 234 30.28 3.85 40.27
C GLY A 234 30.70 3.98 41.75
N ALA A 235 31.09 2.86 42.31
CA ALA A 235 31.71 2.80 43.62
C ALA A 235 33.11 3.48 43.58
N HIS A 236 33.24 4.62 44.23
CA HIS A 236 34.52 5.17 44.58
C HIS A 236 35.21 4.29 45.64
N SER A 237 36.24 3.57 45.26
CA SER A 237 37.15 2.96 46.22
C SER A 237 38.23 3.99 46.59
N HIS A 238 38.18 4.51 47.82
CA HIS A 238 39.31 5.11 48.47
C HIS A 238 40.28 4.00 48.91
N SER A 239 41.49 4.03 48.45
CA SER A 239 42.60 3.36 49.14
C SER A 239 43.61 4.41 49.57
N HIS A 240 43.76 4.47 50.90
CA HIS A 240 44.91 5.05 51.60
C HIS A 240 46.11 4.14 51.42
N VAL A 241 47.25 4.67 51.07
CA VAL A 241 48.52 4.75 51.79
C VAL A 241 49.46 5.62 50.94
#